data_8d8dff5ef2e8118890e82865dd003f65
#
_entry.id   8d8dff5ef2e8118890e82865dd003f65
#
_cell.length_a   1.000
_cell.length_b   1.000
_cell.length_c   1.000
_cell.angle_alpha   90.00
_cell.angle_beta   90.00
_cell.angle_gamma   90.00
#
_symmetry.space_group_name_H-M   'P 1'
#
loop_
_entity.id
_entity.type
_entity.pdbx_description
1 polymer ?
#
loop_
_entity_poly.entity_id
_entity_poly.type
_entity_poly.pdbx_seq_one_letter_code
_entity_poly.pdbx_strand_id
1 'polypeptide(L)'
;MKRALLLLLLLATGLFARAGEPYTCMQPGRTLTYERTRAGSGRLERTVTMEYTGVRREGGNTVVEYVFTVRGPGGGELYGGATPMTTTVRADGTTEQDLGASLQAVLHNMFPGAAQSVRGTPALIPAELKPGDRLPDAHSSVKTGILTHTMDITGREVLRFERITVPAGTFDCVVLREHKVERGVGRNRDTVSENWYAPGIGPVRHDSYKYNNGNPVLEATEVLKKY
;
A
#
# COMPACT_ATOMS: atom_id res chain seq x y z
N MET A 1 -55.73 45.08 -1.75
CA MET A 1 -55.27 43.83 -2.43
C MET A 1 -53.77 43.88 -2.48
N LYS A 2 -53.06 43.15 -1.54
CA LYS A 2 -51.61 43.14 -1.45
C LYS A 2 -51.12 41.84 -2.11
N ARG A 3 -50.36 41.93 -3.20
CA ARG A 3 -49.72 40.79 -3.86
C ARG A 3 -48.42 40.47 -3.14
N ALA A 4 -48.36 39.34 -2.45
CA ALA A 4 -47.14 38.80 -1.88
C ALA A 4 -46.33 38.11 -2.99
N LEU A 5 -45.12 38.61 -3.25
CA LEU A 5 -44.13 38.02 -4.16
C LEU A 5 -43.32 37.01 -3.40
N LEU A 6 -43.56 35.73 -3.62
CA LEU A 6 -42.81 34.63 -3.02
C LEU A 6 -41.50 34.44 -3.83
N LEU A 7 -40.36 34.86 -3.28
CA LEU A 7 -39.04 34.60 -3.85
C LEU A 7 -38.64 33.17 -3.46
N LEU A 8 -38.66 32.24 -4.43
CA LEU A 8 -38.12 30.89 -4.28
C LEU A 8 -36.59 30.97 -4.43
N LEU A 9 -35.86 30.92 -3.32
CA LEU A 9 -34.40 30.75 -3.32
C LEU A 9 -34.10 29.30 -3.61
N LEU A 10 -33.73 28.96 -4.84
CA LEU A 10 -33.14 27.68 -5.23
C LEU A 10 -31.71 27.63 -4.65
N LEU A 11 -31.56 27.01 -3.50
CA LEU A 11 -30.28 26.55 -2.99
C LEU A 11 -29.77 25.42 -3.91
N ALA A 12 -28.99 25.78 -4.91
CA ALA A 12 -28.16 24.83 -5.64
C ALA A 12 -27.07 24.34 -4.68
N THR A 13 -27.34 23.28 -3.92
CA THR A 13 -26.32 22.53 -3.25
C THR A 13 -25.51 21.84 -4.34
N GLY A 14 -24.42 22.49 -4.76
CA GLY A 14 -23.41 21.86 -5.59
C GLY A 14 -22.90 20.63 -4.86
N LEU A 15 -23.30 19.45 -5.31
CA LEU A 15 -22.59 18.21 -4.98
C LEU A 15 -21.19 18.36 -5.59
N PHE A 16 -20.28 18.99 -4.84
CA PHE A 16 -18.87 18.74 -5.06
C PHE A 16 -18.69 17.26 -4.70
N ALA A 17 -18.52 16.40 -5.70
CA ALA A 17 -18.01 15.06 -5.49
C ALA A 17 -16.69 15.24 -4.73
N ARG A 18 -16.72 14.96 -3.43
CA ARG A 18 -15.52 14.96 -2.60
C ARG A 18 -14.70 13.81 -3.15
N ALA A 19 -13.56 14.11 -3.78
CA ALA A 19 -12.61 13.07 -4.18
C ALA A 19 -12.43 12.15 -2.97
N GLY A 20 -12.59 10.83 -3.18
CA GLY A 20 -12.51 9.88 -2.09
C GLY A 20 -11.17 10.03 -1.37
N GLU A 21 -11.11 9.72 -0.09
CA GLU A 21 -9.90 9.82 0.70
C GLU A 21 -8.89 8.77 0.19
N PRO A 22 -7.61 9.15 -0.09
CA PRO A 22 -6.63 8.22 -0.66
C PRO A 22 -6.27 7.10 0.33
N TYR A 23 -5.85 5.96 -0.21
CA TYR A 23 -5.48 4.78 0.58
C TYR A 23 -4.02 4.86 1.07
N THR A 24 -3.65 5.95 1.70
CA THR A 24 -2.36 6.19 2.35
C THR A 24 -2.50 7.22 3.47
N CYS A 25 -1.64 7.14 4.49
CA CYS A 25 -1.54 8.17 5.50
C CYS A 25 -0.87 9.41 4.92
N MET A 26 -1.46 10.59 5.14
CA MET A 26 -0.91 11.88 4.70
C MET A 26 -0.64 12.83 5.88
N GLN A 27 -0.39 12.29 7.07
CA GLN A 27 -0.17 13.07 8.30
C GLN A 27 1.28 12.99 8.73
N PRO A 28 2.11 14.03 8.49
CA PRO A 28 3.49 14.09 9.01
C PRO A 28 3.52 13.91 10.53
N GLY A 29 4.53 13.20 11.04
CA GLY A 29 4.68 12.85 12.44
C GLY A 29 3.90 11.60 12.86
N ARG A 30 3.07 11.03 11.99
CA ARG A 30 2.38 9.78 12.27
C ARG A 30 3.32 8.59 12.06
N THR A 31 3.22 7.59 12.93
CA THR A 31 3.96 6.33 12.83
C THR A 31 2.99 5.15 12.79
N LEU A 32 3.06 4.35 11.74
CA LEU A 32 2.32 3.10 11.61
C LEU A 32 3.26 1.93 11.90
N THR A 33 2.82 1.02 12.76
CA THR A 33 3.59 -0.19 13.11
C THR A 33 2.79 -1.43 12.77
N TYR A 34 3.40 -2.36 12.05
CA TYR A 34 2.82 -3.62 11.62
C TYR A 34 3.58 -4.80 12.19
N GLU A 35 2.88 -5.89 12.45
CA GLU A 35 3.48 -7.18 12.78
C GLU A 35 3.03 -8.24 11.78
N ARG A 36 4.02 -8.97 11.23
CA ARG A 36 3.77 -10.13 10.39
C ARG A 36 4.01 -11.40 11.19
N THR A 37 2.99 -12.25 11.23
CA THR A 37 3.04 -13.53 11.92
C THR A 37 2.80 -14.68 10.96
N ARG A 38 3.46 -15.82 11.20
CA ARG A 38 3.24 -17.06 10.45
C ARG A 38 1.92 -17.69 10.84
N ALA A 39 1.12 -18.05 9.85
CA ALA A 39 -0.12 -18.78 10.07
C ALA A 39 0.12 -20.13 10.76
N GLY A 40 -0.84 -20.58 11.53
CA GLY A 40 -0.81 -21.82 12.29
C GLY A 40 0.03 -21.76 13.58
N SER A 41 1.24 -21.17 13.54
CA SER A 41 2.11 -21.07 14.73
C SER A 41 2.01 -19.75 15.48
N GLY A 42 1.47 -18.69 14.86
CA GLY A 42 1.44 -17.34 15.42
C GLY A 42 2.82 -16.70 15.62
N ARG A 43 3.91 -17.37 15.17
CA ARG A 43 5.28 -16.89 15.36
C ARG A 43 5.50 -15.58 14.61
N LEU A 44 6.01 -14.57 15.32
CA LEU A 44 6.42 -13.30 14.72
C LEU A 44 7.52 -13.54 13.67
N GLU A 45 7.35 -13.02 12.47
CA GLU A 45 8.35 -13.09 11.40
C GLU A 45 9.10 -11.76 11.24
N ARG A 46 8.38 -10.63 11.39
CA ARG A 46 8.95 -9.28 11.31
C ARG A 46 8.00 -8.25 11.89
N THR A 47 8.58 -7.11 12.24
CA THR A 47 7.87 -5.85 12.51
C THR A 47 8.25 -4.84 11.43
N VAL A 48 7.27 -4.09 10.95
CA VAL A 48 7.46 -3.00 9.99
C VAL A 48 7.02 -1.70 10.63
N THR A 49 7.83 -0.65 10.50
CA THR A 49 7.50 0.71 10.94
C THR A 49 7.53 1.63 9.73
N MET A 50 6.49 2.46 9.58
CA MET A 50 6.41 3.54 8.59
C MET A 50 6.24 4.86 9.33
N GLU A 51 7.28 5.70 9.31
CA GLU A 51 7.29 7.02 9.96
C GLU A 51 7.06 8.09 8.89
N TYR A 52 5.87 8.68 8.86
CA TYR A 52 5.51 9.70 7.87
C TYR A 52 6.18 11.03 8.23
N THR A 53 7.07 11.49 7.36
CA THR A 53 7.97 12.63 7.64
C THR A 53 7.55 13.90 6.93
N GLY A 54 6.86 13.79 5.78
CA GLY A 54 6.51 14.96 5.00
C GLY A 54 5.40 14.73 3.99
N VAL A 55 4.80 15.84 3.59
CA VAL A 55 3.81 15.88 2.49
C VAL A 55 4.12 17.14 1.67
N ARG A 56 4.33 16.99 0.37
CA ARG A 56 4.59 18.10 -0.54
C ARG A 56 3.77 18.02 -1.82
N ARG A 57 3.57 19.14 -2.49
CA ARG A 57 2.92 19.21 -3.81
C ARG A 57 3.95 19.16 -4.92
N GLU A 58 3.67 18.39 -5.95
CA GLU A 58 4.53 18.25 -7.12
C GLU A 58 3.70 17.97 -8.37
N GLY A 59 3.75 18.88 -9.36
CA GLY A 59 3.05 18.70 -10.65
C GLY A 59 1.53 18.44 -10.52
N GLY A 60 0.86 19.03 -9.52
CA GLY A 60 -0.56 18.80 -9.25
C GLY A 60 -0.86 17.59 -8.37
N ASN A 61 0.10 16.71 -8.16
CA ASN A 61 0.01 15.56 -7.26
C ASN A 61 0.46 15.91 -5.84
N THR A 62 0.19 15.02 -4.90
CA THR A 62 0.71 15.07 -3.54
C THR A 62 1.73 13.95 -3.36
N VAL A 63 2.96 14.27 -2.99
CA VAL A 63 3.99 13.28 -2.63
C VAL A 63 4.04 13.18 -1.12
N VAL A 64 3.86 11.98 -0.63
CA VAL A 64 3.94 11.63 0.80
C VAL A 64 5.28 10.96 1.04
N GLU A 65 6.02 11.48 2.00
CA GLU A 65 7.36 11.00 2.36
C GLU A 65 7.31 10.25 3.70
N TYR A 66 7.98 9.11 3.77
CA TYR A 66 8.06 8.33 5.00
C TYR A 66 9.36 7.52 5.06
N VAL A 67 9.72 7.13 6.27
CA VAL A 67 10.85 6.21 6.52
C VAL A 67 10.28 4.83 6.83
N PHE A 68 10.74 3.85 6.06
CA PHE A 68 10.35 2.45 6.18
C PHE A 68 11.46 1.66 6.87
N THR A 69 11.14 0.96 7.95
CA THR A 69 12.09 0.12 8.69
C THR A 69 11.49 -1.26 8.91
N VAL A 70 12.28 -2.30 8.65
CA VAL A 70 11.88 -3.69 8.91
C VAL A 70 12.81 -4.28 9.96
N ARG A 71 12.23 -4.91 10.99
CA ARG A 71 12.97 -5.63 12.02
C ARG A 71 12.56 -7.10 12.06
N GLY A 72 13.55 -7.95 12.21
CA GLY A 72 13.31 -9.39 12.43
C GLY A 72 12.74 -9.69 13.82
N PRO A 73 12.40 -10.96 14.11
CA PRO A 73 11.83 -11.37 15.39
C PRO A 73 12.69 -11.03 16.61
N GLY A 74 14.00 -10.97 16.43
CA GLY A 74 14.97 -10.59 17.48
C GLY A 74 15.22 -9.08 17.60
N GLY A 75 14.45 -8.23 16.90
CA GLY A 75 14.55 -6.78 16.93
C GLY A 75 15.66 -6.19 16.03
N GLY A 76 16.53 -7.02 15.46
CA GLY A 76 17.58 -6.56 14.52
C GLY A 76 16.99 -6.04 13.22
N GLU A 77 17.56 -4.94 12.70
CA GLU A 77 17.13 -4.34 11.43
C GLU A 77 17.48 -5.22 10.24
N LEU A 78 16.57 -5.29 9.29
CA LEU A 78 16.70 -6.01 8.03
C LEU A 78 16.85 -5.02 6.87
N TYR A 79 17.34 -5.51 5.72
CA TYR A 79 17.40 -4.75 4.47
C TYR A 79 18.20 -3.44 4.53
N GLY A 80 19.25 -3.39 5.38
CA GLY A 80 20.11 -2.22 5.51
C GLY A 80 19.55 -1.11 6.42
N GLY A 81 18.47 -1.38 7.16
CA GLY A 81 17.90 -0.45 8.13
C GLY A 81 16.83 0.48 7.59
N ALA A 82 16.79 1.70 8.12
CA ALA A 82 15.79 2.72 7.77
C ALA A 82 15.94 3.18 6.32
N THR A 83 14.87 3.09 5.54
CA THR A 83 14.86 3.39 4.11
C THR A 83 13.86 4.51 3.81
N PRO A 84 14.31 5.67 3.26
CA PRO A 84 13.39 6.71 2.77
C PRO A 84 12.54 6.20 1.62
N MET A 85 11.25 6.46 1.68
CA MET A 85 10.24 6.04 0.71
C MET A 85 9.31 7.18 0.37
N THR A 86 8.64 7.06 -0.78
CA THR A 86 7.57 7.96 -1.18
C THR A 86 6.36 7.20 -1.71
N THR A 87 5.19 7.82 -1.56
CA THR A 87 3.94 7.42 -2.22
C THR A 87 3.33 8.65 -2.85
N THR A 88 2.84 8.55 -4.08
CA THR A 88 2.19 9.66 -4.76
C THR A 88 0.68 9.52 -4.67
N VAL A 89 0.00 10.59 -4.30
CA VAL A 89 -1.45 10.74 -4.45
C VAL A 89 -1.71 11.66 -5.61
N ARG A 90 -2.33 11.14 -6.67
CA ARG A 90 -2.68 11.91 -7.87
C ARG A 90 -3.77 12.94 -7.57
N ALA A 91 -3.98 13.87 -8.49
CA ALA A 91 -5.00 14.92 -8.36
C ALA A 91 -6.42 14.36 -8.20
N ASP A 92 -6.69 13.18 -8.75
CA ASP A 92 -7.97 12.46 -8.65
C ASP A 92 -8.11 11.61 -7.35
N GLY A 93 -7.13 11.68 -6.45
CA GLY A 93 -7.10 10.91 -5.21
C GLY A 93 -6.54 9.49 -5.35
N THR A 94 -6.17 9.04 -6.56
CA THR A 94 -5.54 7.74 -6.77
C THR A 94 -4.22 7.64 -6.02
N THR A 95 -4.08 6.63 -5.17
CA THR A 95 -2.79 6.29 -4.52
C THR A 95 -1.93 5.52 -5.50
N GLU A 96 -0.73 6.03 -5.74
CA GLU A 96 0.26 5.43 -6.64
C GLU A 96 1.46 4.94 -5.83
N GLN A 97 1.71 3.65 -5.87
CA GLN A 97 2.85 3.00 -5.22
C GLN A 97 3.88 2.62 -6.28
N ASP A 98 5.00 3.33 -6.32
CA ASP A 98 6.14 2.97 -7.18
C ASP A 98 6.92 1.81 -6.55
N LEU A 99 6.58 0.60 -6.99
CA LEU A 99 7.22 -0.63 -6.53
C LEU A 99 8.70 -0.69 -6.91
N GLY A 100 9.05 -0.12 -8.05
CA GLY A 100 10.42 -0.06 -8.55
C GLY A 100 11.29 0.84 -7.69
N ALA A 101 10.84 2.07 -7.43
CA ALA A 101 11.53 3.00 -6.55
C ALA A 101 11.66 2.45 -5.13
N SER A 102 10.60 1.82 -4.60
CA SER A 102 10.62 1.19 -3.27
C SER A 102 11.64 0.05 -3.19
N LEU A 103 11.67 -0.83 -4.19
CA LEU A 103 12.65 -1.92 -4.26
C LEU A 103 14.08 -1.37 -4.46
N GLN A 104 14.24 -0.35 -5.30
CA GLN A 104 15.53 0.32 -5.50
C GLN A 104 16.08 0.90 -4.20
N ALA A 105 15.26 1.59 -3.41
CA ALA A 105 15.67 2.18 -2.15
C ALA A 105 16.18 1.11 -1.18
N VAL A 106 15.47 -0.03 -1.06
CA VAL A 106 15.92 -1.18 -0.26
C VAL A 106 17.24 -1.75 -0.77
N LEU A 107 17.36 -1.96 -2.08
CA LEU A 107 18.59 -2.52 -2.67
C LEU A 107 19.78 -1.55 -2.56
N HIS A 108 19.53 -0.23 -2.59
CA HIS A 108 20.57 0.78 -2.36
C HIS A 108 21.14 0.66 -0.93
N ASN A 109 20.29 0.48 0.07
CA ASN A 109 20.74 0.27 1.44
C ASN A 109 21.52 -1.04 1.61
N MET A 110 21.10 -2.09 0.93
CA MET A 110 21.77 -3.41 0.99
C MET A 110 23.09 -3.45 0.21
N PHE A 111 23.20 -2.68 -0.87
CA PHE A 111 24.35 -2.67 -1.79
C PHE A 111 24.77 -1.23 -2.09
N PRO A 112 25.31 -0.48 -1.10
CA PRO A 112 25.70 0.92 -1.27
C PRO A 112 26.78 1.03 -2.36
N GLY A 113 26.60 2.04 -3.24
CA GLY A 113 27.52 2.30 -4.34
C GLY A 113 27.35 1.42 -5.59
N ALA A 114 26.47 0.42 -5.58
CA ALA A 114 26.17 -0.34 -6.79
C ALA A 114 25.31 0.49 -7.76
N ALA A 115 25.70 0.51 -9.04
CA ALA A 115 24.89 1.15 -10.08
C ALA A 115 23.55 0.44 -10.21
N GLN A 116 22.47 1.24 -10.24
CA GLN A 116 21.11 0.73 -10.31
C GLN A 116 20.33 1.35 -11.46
N SER A 117 19.43 0.57 -12.04
CA SER A 117 18.43 1.06 -12.98
C SER A 117 17.07 0.45 -12.68
N VAL A 118 16.01 1.25 -12.81
CA VAL A 118 14.62 0.87 -12.52
C VAL A 118 13.78 0.99 -13.78
N ARG A 119 12.90 0.04 -13.99
CA ARG A 119 11.85 0.06 -15.00
C ARG A 119 10.58 -0.53 -14.43
N GLY A 120 9.43 -0.04 -14.84
CA GLY A 120 8.16 -0.63 -14.43
C GLY A 120 6.97 0.30 -14.54
N THR A 121 5.85 -0.19 -14.04
CA THR A 121 4.59 0.54 -13.88
C THR A 121 4.18 0.47 -12.43
N PRO A 122 3.70 1.58 -11.84
CA PRO A 122 3.30 1.61 -10.44
C PRO A 122 2.02 0.81 -10.19
N ALA A 123 1.81 0.41 -8.94
CA ALA A 123 0.53 -0.10 -8.49
C ALA A 123 -0.40 1.07 -8.13
N LEU A 124 -1.58 1.11 -8.77
CA LEU A 124 -2.58 2.16 -8.58
C LEU A 124 -3.73 1.66 -7.72
N ILE A 125 -4.18 2.48 -6.78
CA ILE A 125 -5.39 2.26 -5.98
C ILE A 125 -6.24 3.52 -6.11
N PRO A 126 -7.27 3.54 -6.99
CA PRO A 126 -8.20 4.65 -7.12
C PRO A 126 -8.90 4.97 -5.79
N ALA A 127 -9.21 6.25 -5.55
CA ALA A 127 -9.92 6.66 -4.34
C ALA A 127 -11.36 6.13 -4.31
N GLU A 128 -11.98 5.99 -5.48
CA GLU A 128 -13.32 5.42 -5.64
C GLU A 128 -13.22 4.02 -6.23
N LEU A 129 -13.70 3.03 -5.49
CA LEU A 129 -13.67 1.63 -5.84
C LEU A 129 -15.04 0.99 -5.63
N LYS A 130 -15.31 -0.11 -6.36
CA LYS A 130 -16.51 -0.93 -6.20
C LYS A 130 -16.13 -2.41 -6.22
N PRO A 131 -16.84 -3.28 -5.50
CA PRO A 131 -16.66 -4.73 -5.61
C PRO A 131 -16.77 -5.19 -7.07
N GLY A 132 -15.80 -5.99 -7.51
CA GLY A 132 -15.65 -6.45 -8.89
C GLY A 132 -14.78 -5.57 -9.79
N ASP A 133 -14.37 -4.37 -9.34
CA ASP A 133 -13.44 -3.54 -10.12
C ASP A 133 -12.10 -4.29 -10.30
N ARG A 134 -11.57 -4.24 -11.52
CA ARG A 134 -10.25 -4.75 -11.86
C ARG A 134 -9.27 -3.60 -11.96
N LEU A 135 -8.18 -3.68 -11.22
CA LEU A 135 -7.13 -2.66 -11.24
C LEU A 135 -6.04 -3.06 -12.23
N PRO A 136 -5.34 -2.06 -12.82
CA PRO A 136 -4.21 -2.34 -13.71
C PRO A 136 -3.15 -3.19 -13.01
N ASP A 137 -2.54 -4.10 -13.77
CA ASP A 137 -1.36 -4.83 -13.33
C ASP A 137 -0.19 -3.86 -13.09
N ALA A 138 0.69 -4.24 -12.18
CA ALA A 138 1.89 -3.48 -11.87
C ALA A 138 3.12 -4.36 -12.06
N HIS A 139 4.20 -3.75 -12.53
CA HIS A 139 5.47 -4.44 -12.77
C HIS A 139 6.63 -3.59 -12.29
N SER A 140 7.64 -4.22 -11.73
CA SER A 140 8.93 -3.56 -11.51
C SER A 140 10.10 -4.48 -11.83
N SER A 141 11.16 -3.88 -12.37
CA SER A 141 12.44 -4.53 -12.62
C SER A 141 13.54 -3.59 -12.15
N VAL A 142 14.32 -4.02 -11.18
CA VAL A 142 15.47 -3.28 -10.65
C VAL A 142 16.73 -4.07 -10.94
N LYS A 143 17.64 -3.49 -11.71
CA LYS A 143 18.97 -4.04 -11.97
C LYS A 143 19.96 -3.37 -11.02
N THR A 144 20.72 -4.17 -10.26
CA THR A 144 21.78 -3.71 -9.37
C THR A 144 23.06 -4.46 -9.71
N GLY A 145 24.00 -3.79 -10.40
CA GLY A 145 25.17 -4.43 -11.01
C GLY A 145 24.74 -5.48 -12.04
N ILE A 146 25.11 -6.75 -11.80
CA ILE A 146 24.76 -7.91 -12.65
C ILE A 146 23.46 -8.58 -12.21
N LEU A 147 22.91 -8.21 -11.06
CA LEU A 147 21.71 -8.82 -10.46
C LEU A 147 20.45 -8.12 -10.97
N THR A 148 19.40 -8.88 -11.23
CA THR A 148 18.08 -8.35 -11.59
C THR A 148 17.05 -8.89 -10.60
N HIS A 149 16.23 -7.99 -10.08
CA HIS A 149 15.06 -8.30 -9.26
C HIS A 149 13.82 -7.84 -10.00
N THR A 150 12.83 -8.70 -10.11
CA THR A 150 11.52 -8.37 -10.70
C THR A 150 10.39 -8.62 -9.71
N MET A 151 9.35 -7.83 -9.84
CA MET A 151 8.09 -8.00 -9.13
C MET A 151 6.95 -7.74 -10.10
N ASP A 152 6.09 -8.72 -10.26
CA ASP A 152 4.85 -8.64 -11.03
C ASP A 152 3.68 -8.75 -10.08
N ILE A 153 2.74 -7.81 -10.16
CA ILE A 153 1.47 -7.85 -9.42
C ILE A 153 0.36 -7.85 -10.44
N THR A 154 -0.38 -8.95 -10.51
CA THR A 154 -1.38 -9.21 -11.54
C THR A 154 -2.70 -9.66 -10.93
N GLY A 155 -3.77 -9.72 -11.74
CA GLY A 155 -5.07 -10.22 -11.29
C GLY A 155 -5.66 -9.41 -10.13
N ARG A 156 -5.42 -8.11 -10.14
CA ARG A 156 -5.82 -7.18 -9.09
C ARG A 156 -7.33 -6.93 -9.16
N GLU A 157 -8.05 -7.27 -8.10
CA GLU A 157 -9.51 -7.20 -8.05
C GLU A 157 -10.01 -6.71 -6.69
N VAL A 158 -10.97 -5.80 -6.70
CA VAL A 158 -11.72 -5.39 -5.51
C VAL A 158 -12.74 -6.48 -5.17
N LEU A 159 -12.53 -7.19 -4.05
CA LEU A 159 -13.43 -8.26 -3.65
C LEU A 159 -14.68 -7.75 -2.95
N ARG A 160 -14.53 -6.86 -1.97
CA ARG A 160 -15.58 -6.38 -1.08
C ARG A 160 -15.15 -5.17 -0.27
N PHE A 161 -16.11 -4.52 0.38
CA PHE A 161 -15.86 -3.66 1.53
C PHE A 161 -16.08 -4.46 2.81
N GLU A 162 -15.27 -4.23 3.82
CA GLU A 162 -15.32 -4.98 5.07
C GLU A 162 -14.86 -4.11 6.25
N ARG A 163 -15.62 -4.12 7.34
CA ARG A 163 -15.20 -3.53 8.61
C ARG A 163 -14.41 -4.57 9.39
N ILE A 164 -13.16 -4.28 9.70
CA ILE A 164 -12.30 -5.18 10.46
C ILE A 164 -11.77 -4.52 11.73
N THR A 165 -11.51 -5.33 12.75
CA THR A 165 -10.82 -4.91 13.97
C THR A 165 -9.45 -5.56 14.03
N VAL A 166 -8.43 -4.72 14.19
CA VAL A 166 -7.03 -5.10 14.40
C VAL A 166 -6.54 -4.43 15.69
N PRO A 167 -5.35 -4.75 16.22
CA PRO A 167 -4.88 -4.14 17.48
C PRO A 167 -4.83 -2.61 17.48
N ALA A 168 -4.65 -1.98 16.32
CA ALA A 168 -4.65 -0.51 16.19
C ALA A 168 -6.05 0.11 16.24
N GLY A 169 -7.13 -0.66 16.08
CA GLY A 169 -8.50 -0.16 16.09
C GLY A 169 -9.42 -0.87 15.10
N THR A 170 -10.56 -0.25 14.82
CA THR A 170 -11.57 -0.75 13.87
C THR A 170 -11.61 0.17 12.66
N PHE A 171 -11.57 -0.42 11.46
CA PHE A 171 -11.45 0.29 10.19
C PHE A 171 -12.45 -0.24 9.17
N ASP A 172 -13.04 0.68 8.39
CA ASP A 172 -13.78 0.36 7.18
C ASP A 172 -12.79 0.24 6.03
N CYS A 173 -12.66 -0.94 5.45
CA CYS A 173 -11.63 -1.25 4.46
C CYS A 173 -12.23 -1.66 3.13
N VAL A 174 -11.51 -1.35 2.04
CA VAL A 174 -11.62 -2.07 0.78
C VAL A 174 -10.69 -3.28 0.81
N VAL A 175 -11.14 -4.42 0.29
CA VAL A 175 -10.35 -5.66 0.22
C VAL A 175 -9.97 -5.91 -1.22
N LEU A 176 -8.65 -5.89 -1.49
CA LEU A 176 -8.06 -6.19 -2.79
C LEU A 176 -7.43 -7.57 -2.78
N ARG A 177 -7.71 -8.38 -3.81
CA ARG A 177 -6.96 -9.60 -4.10
C ARG A 177 -5.93 -9.31 -5.18
N GLU A 178 -4.73 -9.87 -5.02
CA GLU A 178 -3.61 -9.69 -5.94
C GLU A 178 -2.79 -10.97 -6.02
N HIS A 179 -2.27 -11.27 -7.21
CA HIS A 179 -1.27 -12.31 -7.43
C HIS A 179 0.09 -11.65 -7.61
N LYS A 180 1.06 -12.00 -6.77
CA LYS A 180 2.39 -11.41 -6.77
C LYS A 180 3.46 -12.46 -7.03
N VAL A 181 4.28 -12.20 -8.05
CA VAL A 181 5.45 -13.00 -8.40
C VAL A 181 6.70 -12.15 -8.22
N GLU A 182 7.61 -12.61 -7.36
CA GLU A 182 8.90 -11.97 -7.11
C GLU A 182 10.02 -12.90 -7.58
N ARG A 183 10.98 -12.38 -8.34
CA ARG A 183 12.19 -13.10 -8.79
C ARG A 183 13.42 -12.27 -8.48
N GLY A 184 14.50 -12.92 -8.07
CA GLY A 184 15.79 -12.27 -7.77
C GLY A 184 16.70 -13.16 -6.97
N VAL A 185 17.90 -12.68 -6.68
CA VAL A 185 18.87 -13.44 -5.89
C VAL A 185 18.32 -13.67 -4.48
N GLY A 186 18.21 -14.93 -4.08
CA GLY A 186 17.65 -15.32 -2.79
C GLY A 186 16.15 -15.06 -2.64
N ARG A 187 15.47 -14.61 -3.71
CA ARG A 187 14.04 -14.30 -3.68
C ARG A 187 13.33 -14.94 -4.87
N ASN A 188 12.53 -15.94 -4.58
CA ASN A 188 11.66 -16.57 -5.56
C ASN A 188 10.33 -16.87 -4.86
N ARG A 189 9.34 -16.00 -5.05
CA ARG A 189 8.04 -16.12 -4.40
C ARG A 189 6.94 -16.00 -5.43
N ASP A 190 5.93 -16.81 -5.24
CA ASP A 190 4.69 -16.83 -5.98
C ASP A 190 3.55 -16.93 -4.95
N THR A 191 2.78 -15.85 -4.80
CA THR A 191 1.80 -15.71 -3.72
C THR A 191 0.55 -15.01 -4.20
N VAL A 192 -0.60 -15.44 -3.72
CA VAL A 192 -1.83 -14.66 -3.76
C VAL A 192 -1.97 -13.95 -2.42
N SER A 193 -2.50 -12.74 -2.43
CA SER A 193 -2.77 -11.99 -1.20
C SER A 193 -4.15 -11.37 -1.21
N GLU A 194 -4.73 -11.24 -0.03
CA GLU A 194 -5.81 -10.30 0.26
C GLU A 194 -5.25 -9.15 1.09
N ASN A 195 -5.59 -7.93 0.69
CA ASN A 195 -5.07 -6.69 1.26
C ASN A 195 -6.25 -5.81 1.67
N TRP A 196 -6.30 -5.43 2.94
CA TRP A 196 -7.30 -4.50 3.49
C TRP A 196 -6.70 -3.11 3.56
N TYR A 197 -7.26 -2.18 2.80
CA TYR A 197 -6.86 -0.78 2.81
C TYR A 197 -7.96 0.09 3.40
N ALA A 198 -7.60 0.94 4.38
CA ALA A 198 -8.50 1.96 4.92
C ALA A 198 -8.17 3.34 4.33
N PRO A 199 -9.19 4.14 3.95
CA PRO A 199 -8.99 5.52 3.52
C PRO A 199 -8.25 6.34 4.57
N GLY A 200 -7.31 7.19 4.16
CA GLY A 200 -6.49 8.05 5.02
C GLY A 200 -5.47 7.35 5.91
N ILE A 201 -5.44 6.01 5.89
CA ILE A 201 -4.50 5.19 6.67
C ILE A 201 -3.56 4.41 5.76
N GLY A 202 -4.09 3.72 4.75
CA GLY A 202 -3.39 2.78 3.91
C GLY A 202 -3.63 1.32 4.30
N PRO A 203 -2.64 0.43 4.18
CA PRO A 203 -2.82 -0.98 4.51
C PRO A 203 -3.10 -1.17 6.01
N VAL A 204 -4.11 -1.98 6.33
CA VAL A 204 -4.51 -2.33 7.71
C VAL A 204 -4.21 -3.81 7.99
N ARG A 205 -4.41 -4.65 6.98
CA ARG A 205 -4.12 -6.09 7.05
C ARG A 205 -3.68 -6.59 5.68
N HIS A 206 -2.77 -7.56 5.69
CA HIS A 206 -2.31 -8.28 4.52
C HIS A 206 -2.19 -9.76 4.85
N ASP A 207 -2.95 -10.60 4.14
CA ASP A 207 -2.89 -12.05 4.22
C ASP A 207 -2.19 -12.59 2.98
N SER A 208 -1.12 -13.37 3.18
CA SER A 208 -0.41 -14.05 2.08
C SER A 208 -0.77 -15.51 2.03
N TYR A 209 -1.07 -16.00 0.84
CA TYR A 209 -1.39 -17.41 0.58
C TYR A 209 -0.36 -18.00 -0.36
N LYS A 210 0.01 -19.26 -0.12
CA LYS A 210 0.72 -20.12 -1.06
C LYS A 210 -0.19 -21.19 -1.59
N TYR A 211 0.05 -21.64 -2.81
CA TYR A 211 -0.65 -22.80 -3.34
C TYR A 211 -0.01 -24.09 -2.83
N ASN A 212 -0.84 -24.97 -2.28
CA ASN A 212 -0.48 -26.32 -1.94
C ASN A 212 -1.48 -27.26 -2.65
N ASN A 213 -0.98 -28.05 -3.60
CA ASN A 213 -1.81 -28.94 -4.45
C ASN A 213 -2.98 -28.17 -5.09
N GLY A 214 -2.76 -26.95 -5.59
CA GLY A 214 -3.79 -26.14 -6.23
C GLY A 214 -4.71 -25.37 -5.29
N ASN A 215 -4.64 -25.58 -3.97
CA ASN A 215 -5.45 -24.87 -2.99
C ASN A 215 -4.66 -23.74 -2.32
N PRO A 216 -5.25 -22.55 -2.16
CA PRO A 216 -4.61 -21.47 -1.42
C PRO A 216 -4.58 -21.78 0.08
N VAL A 217 -3.38 -21.78 0.67
CA VAL A 217 -3.16 -21.98 2.11
C VAL A 217 -2.56 -20.72 2.69
N LEU A 218 -3.17 -20.19 3.75
CA LEU A 218 -2.66 -19.01 4.44
C LEU A 218 -1.25 -19.29 4.98
N GLU A 219 -0.28 -18.49 4.54
CA GLU A 219 1.12 -18.58 4.96
C GLU A 219 1.40 -17.65 6.14
N ALA A 220 0.95 -16.40 6.03
CA ALA A 220 1.23 -15.38 7.03
C ALA A 220 0.18 -14.25 6.96
N THR A 221 0.00 -13.59 8.09
CA THR A 221 -0.81 -12.39 8.23
C THR A 221 0.06 -11.23 8.74
N GLU A 222 -0.08 -10.05 8.15
CA GLU A 222 0.52 -8.81 8.63
C GLU A 222 -0.60 -7.85 9.01
N VAL A 223 -0.58 -7.30 10.22
CA VAL A 223 -1.64 -6.41 10.71
C VAL A 223 -1.09 -5.13 11.31
N LEU A 224 -1.85 -4.04 11.19
CA LEU A 224 -1.58 -2.77 11.84
C LEU A 224 -1.75 -2.93 13.36
N LYS A 225 -0.70 -2.63 14.11
CA LYS A 225 -0.65 -2.73 15.59
C LYS A 225 -0.81 -1.40 16.29
N LYS A 226 -0.28 -0.34 15.65
CA LYS A 226 -0.34 1.04 16.16
C LYS A 226 -0.38 2.02 14.98
N TYR A 227 -1.05 3.15 15.19
CA TYR A 227 -1.02 4.28 14.27
C TYR A 227 -1.29 5.59 15.01
#